data_8de154db78629e0ccb330f1e03aba0ed
#
_entry.id   8de154db78629e0ccb330f1e03aba0ed
#
_cell.length_a   1.000
_cell.length_b   1.000
_cell.length_c   1.000
_cell.angle_alpha   90.00
_cell.angle_beta   90.00
_cell.angle_gamma   90.00
#
_symmetry.space_group_name_H-M   'P 1'
#
loop_
_entity.id
_entity.type
_entity.pdbx_description
1 polymer ?
#
loop_
_entity_poly.entity_id
_entity_poly.type
_entity_poly.pdbx_seq_one_letter_code
_entity_poly.pdbx_strand_id
1 'polypeptide(L)'
;MTPEELEHEISQALAGKSADPALTWLASEFRTEPPARLRRRITRMVWLRRWSAAQWAAAVLGVVLFWHGLSSIALGPWIAQNIGEPYAPHATLEGGLAAMAIGTVAIACLLRREWLPVTLLAAVPLGLAYGVHGIGEVTVFAWGAVFHLTEGIAAIAVLYFWWRTSRYRRRGTRKD
;
A
#
# COMPACT_ATOMS: atom_id res chain seq x y z
N MET A 1 -45.81 -4.78 -7.05
CA MET A 1 -44.57 -5.56 -6.98
C MET A 1 -43.72 -4.96 -5.88
N THR A 2 -43.41 -5.72 -4.84
CA THR A 2 -42.53 -5.31 -3.74
C THR A 2 -41.07 -5.35 -4.20
N PRO A 3 -40.14 -4.68 -3.51
CA PRO A 3 -38.72 -4.76 -3.83
C PRO A 3 -38.18 -6.21 -3.79
N GLU A 4 -38.67 -7.03 -2.86
CA GLU A 4 -38.27 -8.44 -2.72
C GLU A 4 -38.78 -9.30 -3.90
N GLU A 5 -40.00 -9.06 -4.37
CA GLU A 5 -40.54 -9.73 -5.56
C GLU A 5 -39.73 -9.37 -6.82
N LEU A 6 -39.31 -8.11 -6.95
CA LEU A 6 -38.47 -7.65 -8.07
C LEU A 6 -37.08 -8.30 -8.05
N GLU A 7 -36.44 -8.38 -6.87
CA GLU A 7 -35.15 -9.07 -6.72
C GLU A 7 -35.23 -10.55 -7.06
N HIS A 8 -36.33 -11.21 -6.65
CA HIS A 8 -36.57 -12.60 -6.96
C HIS A 8 -36.74 -12.83 -8.46
N GLU A 9 -37.55 -12.00 -9.15
CA GLU A 9 -37.74 -12.07 -10.60
C GLU A 9 -36.45 -11.79 -11.39
N ILE A 10 -35.65 -10.80 -10.96
CA ILE A 10 -34.35 -10.53 -11.58
C ILE A 10 -33.41 -11.75 -11.40
N SER A 11 -33.39 -12.35 -10.21
CA SER A 11 -32.58 -13.55 -9.95
C SER A 11 -33.01 -14.72 -10.83
N GLN A 12 -34.32 -14.90 -11.02
CA GLN A 12 -34.85 -15.96 -11.91
C GLN A 12 -34.49 -15.67 -13.38
N ALA A 13 -34.56 -14.40 -13.81
CA ALA A 13 -34.17 -14.02 -15.18
C ALA A 13 -32.69 -14.27 -15.44
N LEU A 14 -31.83 -13.90 -14.50
CA LEU A 14 -30.38 -14.17 -14.57
C LEU A 14 -30.08 -15.67 -14.57
N ALA A 15 -30.87 -16.49 -13.88
CA ALA A 15 -30.79 -17.94 -13.93
C ALA A 15 -31.39 -18.59 -15.19
N GLY A 16 -32.03 -17.78 -16.08
CA GLY A 16 -32.71 -18.27 -17.29
C GLY A 16 -34.06 -18.93 -17.03
N LYS A 17 -34.70 -18.64 -15.91
CA LYS A 17 -35.95 -19.27 -15.44
C LYS A 17 -37.14 -18.28 -15.45
N SER A 18 -36.94 -17.01 -15.82
CA SER A 18 -38.03 -16.03 -15.86
C SER A 18 -38.96 -16.29 -17.05
N ALA A 19 -40.26 -16.15 -16.81
CA ALA A 19 -41.28 -16.18 -17.84
C ALA A 19 -41.49 -14.82 -18.52
N ASP A 20 -40.92 -13.73 -17.98
CA ASP A 20 -41.02 -12.39 -18.55
C ASP A 20 -40.02 -12.23 -19.71
N PRO A 21 -40.53 -11.97 -20.96
CA PRO A 21 -39.68 -11.78 -22.14
C PRO A 21 -38.73 -10.61 -22.01
N ALA A 22 -39.14 -9.50 -21.37
CA ALA A 22 -38.31 -8.31 -21.21
C ALA A 22 -37.13 -8.58 -20.25
N LEU A 23 -37.40 -9.23 -19.13
CA LEU A 23 -36.36 -9.64 -18.19
C LEU A 23 -35.43 -10.70 -18.79
N THR A 24 -35.96 -11.62 -19.58
CA THR A 24 -35.15 -12.62 -20.28
C THR A 24 -34.24 -11.99 -21.31
N TRP A 25 -34.75 -11.03 -22.09
CA TRP A 25 -33.94 -10.27 -23.04
C TRP A 25 -32.84 -9.48 -22.32
N LEU A 26 -33.20 -8.73 -21.27
CA LEU A 26 -32.24 -7.97 -20.45
C LEU A 26 -31.15 -8.88 -19.87
N ALA A 27 -31.55 -10.04 -19.33
CA ALA A 27 -30.62 -11.02 -18.79
C ALA A 27 -29.69 -11.59 -19.88
N SER A 28 -30.16 -11.74 -21.12
CA SER A 28 -29.30 -12.18 -22.24
C SER A 28 -28.22 -11.17 -22.57
N GLU A 29 -28.52 -9.86 -22.52
CA GLU A 29 -27.57 -8.78 -22.71
C GLU A 29 -26.50 -8.77 -21.60
N PHE A 30 -26.89 -9.02 -20.35
CA PHE A 30 -25.94 -9.14 -19.24
C PHE A 30 -25.09 -10.41 -19.26
N ARG A 31 -25.53 -11.44 -20.01
CA ARG A 31 -24.75 -12.70 -20.20
C ARG A 31 -23.73 -12.60 -21.33
N THR A 32 -23.82 -11.58 -22.20
CA THR A 32 -22.81 -11.37 -23.24
C THR A 32 -21.48 -11.04 -22.54
N GLU A 33 -20.45 -11.86 -22.77
CA GLU A 33 -19.13 -11.58 -22.22
C GLU A 33 -18.64 -10.21 -22.67
N PRO A 34 -18.29 -9.32 -21.75
CA PRO A 34 -17.78 -8.02 -22.13
C PRO A 34 -16.51 -8.18 -22.98
N PRO A 35 -16.28 -7.31 -23.96
CA PRO A 35 -15.09 -7.34 -24.80
C PRO A 35 -13.83 -7.52 -23.97
N ALA A 36 -12.89 -8.33 -24.41
CA ALA A 36 -11.67 -8.66 -23.66
C ALA A 36 -10.92 -7.42 -23.14
N ARG A 37 -10.95 -6.32 -23.91
CA ARG A 37 -10.35 -5.04 -23.50
C ARG A 37 -11.08 -4.42 -22.29
N LEU A 38 -12.42 -4.46 -22.27
CA LEU A 38 -13.23 -3.95 -21.17
C LEU A 38 -13.05 -4.81 -19.93
N ARG A 39 -13.08 -6.14 -20.06
CA ARG A 39 -12.80 -7.08 -18.98
C ARG A 39 -11.43 -6.83 -18.36
N ARG A 40 -10.37 -6.72 -19.17
CA ARG A 40 -9.02 -6.38 -18.67
C ARG A 40 -8.97 -5.04 -17.96
N ARG A 41 -9.67 -4.02 -18.47
CA ARG A 41 -9.73 -2.69 -17.85
C ARG A 41 -10.48 -2.73 -16.52
N ILE A 42 -11.61 -3.41 -16.45
CA ILE A 42 -12.41 -3.58 -15.22
C ILE A 42 -11.59 -4.38 -14.19
N THR A 43 -11.02 -5.53 -14.58
CA THR A 43 -10.18 -6.35 -13.69
C THR A 43 -9.01 -5.55 -13.15
N ARG A 44 -8.34 -4.76 -13.99
CA ARG A 44 -7.23 -3.89 -13.56
C ARG A 44 -7.71 -2.80 -12.59
N MET A 45 -8.85 -2.15 -12.86
CA MET A 45 -9.42 -1.14 -11.96
C MET A 45 -9.87 -1.73 -10.62
N VAL A 46 -10.52 -2.91 -10.63
CA VAL A 46 -10.94 -3.62 -9.41
C VAL A 46 -9.71 -4.07 -8.62
N TRP A 47 -8.67 -4.57 -9.29
CA TRP A 47 -7.43 -5.00 -8.65
C TRP A 47 -6.69 -3.81 -7.99
N LEU A 48 -6.56 -2.67 -8.69
CA LEU A 48 -5.96 -1.44 -8.15
C LEU A 48 -6.80 -0.82 -7.02
N ARG A 49 -8.13 -0.95 -7.07
CA ARG A 49 -9.05 -0.50 -6.01
C ARG A 49 -9.05 -1.38 -4.77
N ARG A 50 -8.49 -2.59 -4.86
CA ARG A 50 -8.39 -3.52 -3.74
C ARG A 50 -7.51 -2.98 -2.61
N TRP A 51 -6.53 -2.15 -2.93
CA TRP A 51 -5.62 -1.57 -1.95
C TRP A 51 -5.95 -0.11 -1.67
N SER A 52 -5.91 0.24 -0.39
CA SER A 52 -6.06 1.63 0.04
C SER A 52 -4.80 2.45 -0.27
N ALA A 53 -4.95 3.77 -0.40
CA ALA A 53 -3.80 4.66 -0.57
C ALA A 53 -2.78 4.53 0.59
N ALA A 54 -3.27 4.24 1.81
CA ALA A 54 -2.40 3.97 2.96
C ALA A 54 -1.56 2.70 2.79
N GLN A 55 -2.13 1.62 2.20
CA GLN A 55 -1.38 0.40 1.92
C GLN A 55 -0.32 0.63 0.83
N TRP A 56 -0.65 1.38 -0.21
CA TRP A 56 0.34 1.74 -1.23
C TRP A 56 1.48 2.58 -0.65
N ALA A 57 1.16 3.60 0.15
CA ALA A 57 2.17 4.41 0.80
C ALA A 57 3.06 3.57 1.74
N ALA A 58 2.45 2.64 2.50
CA ALA A 58 3.18 1.71 3.35
C ALA A 58 4.10 0.78 2.55
N ALA A 59 3.65 0.28 1.41
CA ALA A 59 4.48 -0.55 0.54
C ALA A 59 5.66 0.22 -0.05
N VAL A 60 5.44 1.48 -0.46
CA VAL A 60 6.53 2.37 -0.93
C VAL A 60 7.55 2.58 0.18
N LEU A 61 7.11 2.94 1.39
CA LEU A 61 7.99 3.05 2.55
C LEU A 61 8.76 1.74 2.79
N GLY A 62 8.06 0.60 2.71
CA GLY A 62 8.67 -0.71 2.89
C GLY A 62 9.74 -1.02 1.85
N VAL A 63 9.50 -0.70 0.58
CA VAL A 63 10.50 -0.89 -0.50
C VAL A 63 11.73 -0.03 -0.26
N VAL A 64 11.55 1.24 0.13
CA VAL A 64 12.68 2.14 0.39
C VAL A 64 13.48 1.68 1.60
N LEU A 65 12.83 1.30 2.71
CA LEU A 65 13.50 0.75 3.90
C LEU A 65 14.23 -0.58 3.60
N PHE A 66 13.61 -1.45 2.81
CA PHE A 66 14.26 -2.71 2.41
C PHE A 66 15.51 -2.44 1.58
N TRP A 67 15.43 -1.51 0.62
CA TRP A 67 16.55 -1.12 -0.21
C TRP A 67 17.64 -0.42 0.59
N HIS A 68 17.26 0.42 1.55
CA HIS A 68 18.20 1.04 2.51
C HIS A 68 18.99 -0.04 3.25
N GLY A 69 18.31 -0.99 3.88
CA GLY A 69 18.98 -2.07 4.61
C GLY A 69 19.92 -2.90 3.73
N LEU A 70 19.46 -3.25 2.52
CA LEU A 70 20.27 -3.97 1.54
C LEU A 70 21.51 -3.18 1.11
N SER A 71 21.35 -1.90 0.78
CA SER A 71 22.47 -1.04 0.37
C SER A 71 23.43 -0.77 1.52
N SER A 72 22.96 -0.63 2.75
CA SER A 72 23.81 -0.49 3.94
C SER A 72 24.72 -1.71 4.12
N ILE A 73 24.17 -2.93 3.95
CA ILE A 73 24.96 -4.16 4.05
C ILE A 73 25.95 -4.27 2.87
N ALA A 74 25.48 -4.03 1.65
CA ALA A 74 26.28 -4.24 0.45
C ALA A 74 27.37 -3.17 0.23
N LEU A 75 27.08 -1.91 0.61
CA LEU A 75 27.93 -0.73 0.35
C LEU A 75 28.46 -0.09 1.64
N GLY A 76 28.36 -0.76 2.79
CA GLY A 76 28.70 -0.19 4.10
C GLY A 76 30.09 0.46 4.18
N PRO A 77 31.16 -0.18 3.69
CA PRO A 77 32.50 0.45 3.68
C PRO A 77 32.55 1.73 2.85
N TRP A 78 31.89 1.74 1.70
CA TRP A 78 31.84 2.90 0.83
C TRP A 78 31.00 4.04 1.44
N ILE A 79 29.88 3.72 2.09
CA ILE A 79 29.04 4.68 2.80
C ILE A 79 29.86 5.31 3.94
N ALA A 80 30.49 4.50 4.80
CA ALA A 80 31.30 4.96 5.92
C ALA A 80 32.42 5.92 5.48
N GLN A 81 33.09 5.59 4.37
CA GLN A 81 34.10 6.46 3.79
C GLN A 81 33.55 7.82 3.34
N ASN A 82 32.34 7.84 2.74
CA ASN A 82 31.75 9.08 2.24
C ASN A 82 31.18 9.98 3.34
N ILE A 83 30.74 9.41 4.48
CA ILE A 83 30.31 10.20 5.64
C ILE A 83 31.46 10.58 6.57
N GLY A 84 32.66 10.04 6.35
CA GLY A 84 33.84 10.31 7.17
C GLY A 84 33.85 9.58 8.50
N GLU A 85 33.12 8.46 8.63
CA GLU A 85 33.02 7.66 9.86
C GLU A 85 33.76 6.32 9.73
N PRO A 86 34.24 5.75 10.87
CA PRO A 86 34.79 4.40 10.87
C PRO A 86 33.74 3.37 10.48
N TYR A 87 34.09 2.44 9.60
CA TYR A 87 33.20 1.34 9.25
C TYR A 87 33.00 0.37 10.41
N ALA A 88 31.74 0.17 10.82
CA ALA A 88 31.33 -0.72 11.90
C ALA A 88 30.52 -1.93 11.35
N PRO A 89 31.18 -3.06 10.98
CA PRO A 89 30.53 -4.17 10.26
C PRO A 89 29.32 -4.75 10.99
N HIS A 90 29.43 -4.96 12.31
CA HIS A 90 28.32 -5.52 13.10
C HIS A 90 27.11 -4.58 13.12
N ALA A 91 27.32 -3.33 13.46
CA ALA A 91 26.22 -2.34 13.51
C ALA A 91 25.55 -2.14 12.14
N THR A 92 26.36 -2.12 11.07
CA THR A 92 25.86 -2.01 9.69
C THR A 92 25.04 -3.23 9.28
N LEU A 93 25.50 -4.45 9.62
CA LEU A 93 24.75 -5.68 9.33
C LEU A 93 23.44 -5.74 10.12
N GLU A 94 23.49 -5.52 11.43
CA GLU A 94 22.30 -5.58 12.30
C GLU A 94 21.27 -4.52 11.94
N GLY A 95 21.70 -3.27 11.74
CA GLY A 95 20.82 -2.18 11.31
C GLY A 95 20.22 -2.43 9.93
N GLY A 96 21.02 -2.93 8.99
CA GLY A 96 20.56 -3.29 7.65
C GLY A 96 19.53 -4.41 7.66
N LEU A 97 19.76 -5.49 8.41
CA LEU A 97 18.80 -6.59 8.56
C LEU A 97 17.50 -6.12 9.23
N ALA A 98 17.60 -5.27 10.26
CA ALA A 98 16.42 -4.70 10.92
C ALA A 98 15.60 -3.84 9.96
N ALA A 99 16.23 -2.97 9.17
CA ALA A 99 15.55 -2.16 8.15
C ALA A 99 14.87 -3.02 7.07
N MET A 100 15.55 -4.09 6.60
CA MET A 100 14.96 -5.04 5.64
C MET A 100 13.76 -5.78 6.24
N ALA A 101 13.84 -6.24 7.48
CA ALA A 101 12.73 -6.93 8.16
C ALA A 101 11.50 -6.00 8.30
N ILE A 102 11.71 -4.77 8.78
CA ILE A 102 10.65 -3.77 8.92
C ILE A 102 10.08 -3.41 7.55
N GLY A 103 10.92 -3.22 6.54
CA GLY A 103 10.51 -2.97 5.17
C GLY A 103 9.65 -4.09 4.60
N THR A 104 10.02 -5.35 4.84
CA THR A 104 9.25 -6.53 4.43
C THR A 104 7.85 -6.54 5.06
N VAL A 105 7.74 -6.24 6.36
CA VAL A 105 6.44 -6.13 7.05
C VAL A 105 5.58 -5.03 6.44
N ALA A 106 6.18 -3.88 6.11
CA ALA A 106 5.46 -2.78 5.49
C ALA A 106 4.96 -3.12 4.08
N ILE A 107 5.72 -3.85 3.27
CA ILE A 107 5.28 -4.37 1.97
C ILE A 107 4.15 -5.38 2.14
N ALA A 108 4.25 -6.26 3.14
CA ALA A 108 3.28 -7.32 3.39
C ALA A 108 1.87 -6.79 3.74
N CYS A 109 1.71 -5.51 4.12
CA CYS A 109 0.40 -4.90 4.33
C CYS A 109 -0.45 -4.83 3.04
N LEU A 110 0.17 -4.98 1.84
CA LEU A 110 -0.56 -5.18 0.58
C LEU A 110 -1.33 -6.50 0.55
N LEU A 111 -0.81 -7.54 1.20
CA LEU A 111 -1.45 -8.84 1.27
C LEU A 111 -2.64 -8.83 2.23
N ARG A 112 -2.47 -8.16 3.38
CA ARG A 112 -3.49 -8.07 4.42
C ARG A 112 -3.52 -6.67 5.04
N ARG A 113 -4.67 -6.01 4.94
CA ARG A 113 -4.88 -4.66 5.49
C ARG A 113 -4.71 -4.61 7.02
N GLU A 114 -4.91 -5.74 7.69
CA GLU A 114 -4.78 -5.89 9.14
C GLU A 114 -3.36 -5.63 9.63
N TRP A 115 -2.36 -5.70 8.75
CA TRP A 115 -0.96 -5.44 9.07
C TRP A 115 -0.57 -3.96 9.00
N LEU A 116 -1.47 -3.10 8.51
CA LEU A 116 -1.23 -1.65 8.47
C LEU A 116 -0.92 -1.03 9.85
N PRO A 117 -1.58 -1.42 10.98
CA PRO A 117 -1.20 -0.95 12.31
C PRO A 117 0.24 -1.31 12.69
N VAL A 118 0.72 -2.50 12.32
CA VAL A 118 2.12 -2.89 12.58
C VAL A 118 3.08 -2.01 11.80
N THR A 119 2.79 -1.70 10.53
CA THR A 119 3.55 -0.75 9.73
C THR A 119 3.59 0.64 10.37
N LEU A 120 2.45 1.12 10.91
CA LEU A 120 2.38 2.42 11.60
C LEU A 120 3.25 2.45 12.86
N LEU A 121 3.37 1.33 13.57
CA LEU A 121 4.13 1.26 14.81
C LEU A 121 5.63 1.01 14.59
N ALA A 122 6.01 0.34 13.53
CA ALA A 122 7.41 -0.04 13.27
C ALA A 122 8.05 0.79 12.14
N ALA A 123 7.47 0.77 10.94
CA ALA A 123 8.09 1.39 9.76
C ALA A 123 7.98 2.92 9.76
N VAL A 124 6.86 3.47 10.24
CA VAL A 124 6.67 4.92 10.25
C VAL A 124 7.62 5.64 11.19
N PRO A 125 7.81 5.24 12.47
CA PRO A 125 8.80 5.86 13.34
C PRO A 125 10.22 5.78 12.78
N LEU A 126 10.59 4.63 12.22
CA LEU A 126 11.91 4.44 11.60
C LEU A 126 12.09 5.37 10.39
N GLY A 127 11.12 5.43 9.49
CA GLY A 127 11.19 6.31 8.31
C GLY A 127 11.23 7.79 8.69
N LEU A 128 10.51 8.21 9.75
CA LEU A 128 10.58 9.58 10.26
C LEU A 128 11.95 9.89 10.87
N ALA A 129 12.51 8.95 11.65
CA ALA A 129 13.85 9.11 12.23
C ALA A 129 14.91 9.26 11.14
N TYR A 130 14.88 8.41 10.11
CA TYR A 130 15.76 8.55 8.96
C TYR A 130 15.53 9.87 8.20
N GLY A 131 14.26 10.27 8.01
CA GLY A 131 13.93 11.55 7.38
C GLY A 131 14.53 12.76 8.09
N VAL A 132 14.50 12.76 9.42
CA VAL A 132 15.14 13.80 10.24
C VAL A 132 16.67 13.74 10.10
N HIS A 133 17.25 12.54 10.15
CA HIS A 133 18.68 12.32 9.96
C HIS A 133 19.16 12.83 8.60
N GLY A 134 18.40 12.55 7.53
CA GLY A 134 18.72 12.99 6.17
C GLY A 134 18.78 14.51 6.00
N ILE A 135 18.09 15.29 6.83
CA ILE A 135 18.23 16.76 6.81
C ILE A 135 19.66 17.18 7.18
N GLY A 136 20.25 16.51 8.17
CA GLY A 136 21.65 16.77 8.57
C GLY A 136 22.68 16.31 7.53
N GLU A 137 22.34 15.30 6.72
CA GLU A 137 23.27 14.74 5.72
C GLU A 137 23.34 15.51 4.40
N VAL A 138 22.43 16.47 4.16
CA VAL A 138 22.33 17.18 2.85
C VAL A 138 23.67 17.78 2.40
N THR A 139 24.48 18.26 3.35
CA THR A 139 25.77 18.89 3.07
C THR A 139 26.96 17.92 3.16
N VAL A 140 26.76 16.73 3.71
CA VAL A 140 27.82 15.75 3.97
C VAL A 140 27.80 14.64 2.93
N PHE A 141 26.63 14.04 2.72
CA PHE A 141 26.47 12.89 1.84
C PHE A 141 25.12 12.96 1.10
N ALA A 142 25.08 13.65 -0.02
CA ALA A 142 23.85 13.94 -0.76
C ALA A 142 23.02 12.69 -1.15
N TRP A 143 23.66 11.57 -1.48
CA TRP A 143 22.96 10.32 -1.78
C TRP A 143 22.26 9.72 -0.55
N GLY A 144 22.92 9.72 0.61
CA GLY A 144 22.30 9.31 1.88
C GLY A 144 21.10 10.20 2.21
N ALA A 145 21.29 11.52 2.11
CA ALA A 145 20.22 12.48 2.33
C ALA A 145 18.98 12.23 1.46
N VAL A 146 19.15 11.95 0.15
CA VAL A 146 18.03 11.64 -0.76
C VAL A 146 17.26 10.39 -0.29
N PHE A 147 17.96 9.33 0.09
CA PHE A 147 17.32 8.11 0.61
C PHE A 147 16.56 8.40 1.90
N HIS A 148 17.18 9.01 2.87
CA HIS A 148 16.58 9.31 4.16
C HIS A 148 15.40 10.27 4.06
N LEU A 149 15.48 11.31 3.24
CA LEU A 149 14.36 12.22 3.00
C LEU A 149 13.20 11.51 2.30
N THR A 150 13.47 10.59 1.38
CA THR A 150 12.44 9.78 0.72
C THR A 150 11.71 8.89 1.72
N GLU A 151 12.43 8.28 2.68
CA GLU A 151 11.85 7.50 3.77
C GLU A 151 10.94 8.35 4.66
N GLY A 152 11.40 9.54 5.04
CA GLY A 152 10.61 10.48 5.81
C GLY A 152 9.32 10.91 5.11
N ILE A 153 9.42 11.27 3.83
CA ILE A 153 8.25 11.66 3.01
C ILE A 153 7.27 10.50 2.88
N ALA A 154 7.77 9.28 2.62
CA ALA A 154 6.92 8.09 2.53
C ALA A 154 6.22 7.80 3.87
N ALA A 155 6.91 7.94 5.00
CA ALA A 155 6.33 7.77 6.34
C ALA A 155 5.22 8.80 6.62
N ILE A 156 5.43 10.07 6.26
CA ILE A 156 4.40 11.12 6.36
C ILE A 156 3.19 10.78 5.47
N ALA A 157 3.42 10.28 4.27
CA ALA A 157 2.34 9.87 3.36
C ALA A 157 1.50 8.72 3.96
N VAL A 158 2.13 7.72 4.61
CA VAL A 158 1.41 6.65 5.32
C VAL A 158 0.50 7.24 6.40
N LEU A 159 1.02 8.10 7.26
CA LEU A 159 0.27 8.77 8.32
C LEU A 159 -0.90 9.57 7.76
N TYR A 160 -0.67 10.37 6.74
CA TYR A 160 -1.69 11.20 6.10
C TYR A 160 -2.85 10.36 5.54
N PHE A 161 -2.55 9.33 4.73
CA PHE A 161 -3.58 8.50 4.12
C PHE A 161 -4.31 7.62 5.14
N TRP A 162 -3.60 7.14 6.16
CA TRP A 162 -4.22 6.41 7.27
C TRP A 162 -5.20 7.31 8.05
N TRP A 163 -4.77 8.51 8.45
CA TRP A 163 -5.61 9.47 9.15
C TRP A 163 -6.84 9.89 8.34
N ARG A 164 -6.65 10.20 7.06
CA ARG A 164 -7.76 10.52 6.15
C ARG A 164 -8.78 9.39 6.09
N THR A 165 -8.34 8.14 5.92
CA THR A 165 -9.21 6.97 5.84
C THR A 165 -9.95 6.71 7.15
N SER A 166 -9.30 6.91 8.30
CA SER A 166 -9.88 6.74 9.64
C SER A 166 -10.96 7.77 9.95
N ARG A 167 -10.80 9.01 9.49
CA ARG A 167 -11.82 10.06 9.66
C ARG A 167 -13.11 9.78 8.87
N TYR A 168 -13.00 9.26 7.66
CA TYR A 168 -14.18 8.92 6.86
C TYR A 168 -15.01 7.80 7.50
N ARG A 169 -14.37 6.81 8.09
CA ARG A 169 -15.06 5.72 8.80
C ARG A 169 -15.87 6.22 10.02
N ARG A 170 -15.29 7.10 10.83
CA ARG A 170 -15.98 7.65 12.02
C ARG A 170 -17.19 8.52 11.69
N ARG A 171 -17.24 9.13 10.51
CA ARG A 171 -18.39 9.94 10.06
C ARG A 171 -19.54 9.08 9.51
N GLY A 172 -19.25 7.90 8.95
CA GLY A 172 -20.28 6.97 8.46
C GLY A 172 -21.07 6.31 9.59
N THR A 173 -20.43 5.93 10.69
CA THR A 173 -21.07 5.26 11.85
C THR A 173 -21.87 6.19 12.77
N ARG A 174 -21.94 7.49 12.50
CA ARG A 174 -22.65 8.47 13.33
C ARG A 174 -24.01 8.88 12.73
N LYS A 175 -24.42 8.25 11.63
CA LYS A 175 -25.68 8.56 10.94
C LYS A 175 -26.75 7.48 11.10
N ASP A 176 -26.46 6.42 11.82
CA ASP A 176 -27.39 5.37 12.29
C ASP A 176 -27.69 5.60 13.78
#